data_4ca421b7d4bcdab1db4c24e2b3339e23
#
_entry.id   4ca421b7d4bcdab1db4c24e2b3339e23
#
_cell.length_a   1.000
_cell.length_b   1.000
_cell.length_c   1.000
_cell.angle_alpha   90.00
_cell.angle_beta   90.00
_cell.angle_gamma   90.00
#
_symmetry.space_group_name_H-M   'P 1'
#
loop_
_entity.id
_entity.type
_entity.pdbx_description
1 polymer ?
#
loop_
_entity_poly.entity_id
_entity_poly.type
_entity_poly.pdbx_seq_one_letter_code
_entity_poly.pdbx_strand_id
1 'polypeptide(L)'
;CIRDSWQAGHTGSGLHYRRYPFFAALRERAGPVTWVMMIACVVVFIAMQILGDQEVMLWLAWPFDPTLKFEFWRYFTHALMHFSLMHILFNLLWWWYLGGAVEKRLGSGKLIVITLISALLSGYVQQKFSGPWFGGLSGVVYALMGYVWLRGERDPQSGIYLQRGLIIFALIWIVAGWFDLFGMSMANGAHIAGLAVGLAMAFVDSLNARKRK
;
A
#
# COMPACT_ATOMS: atom_id res chain seq x y z
N CYS A 1 -64.85 28.12 -13.25
CA CYS A 1 -63.79 27.82 -14.21
C CYS A 1 -62.52 27.46 -13.44
N ILE A 2 -62.32 26.22 -13.28
CA ILE A 2 -61.12 25.67 -12.68
C ILE A 2 -60.13 25.39 -13.82
N ARG A 3 -58.96 25.96 -13.75
CA ARG A 3 -57.86 25.66 -14.67
C ARG A 3 -56.85 24.86 -13.89
N ASP A 4 -56.79 23.59 -14.19
CA ASP A 4 -55.75 22.68 -13.72
C ASP A 4 -54.43 23.03 -14.41
N SER A 5 -53.46 23.43 -13.62
CA SER A 5 -52.07 23.51 -14.06
C SER A 5 -51.23 22.46 -13.34
N TRP A 6 -51.28 21.25 -13.88
CA TRP A 6 -50.29 20.23 -13.56
C TRP A 6 -49.07 20.47 -14.45
N GLN A 7 -48.12 21.23 -13.98
CA GLN A 7 -46.74 21.14 -14.50
C GLN A 7 -45.98 20.26 -13.52
N ALA A 8 -45.94 18.99 -13.82
CA ALA A 8 -44.99 18.07 -13.21
C ALA A 8 -43.59 18.44 -13.73
N GLY A 9 -42.86 19.20 -12.95
CA GLY A 9 -41.44 19.40 -13.16
C GLY A 9 -40.69 18.08 -12.89
N HIS A 10 -40.47 17.30 -13.90
CA HIS A 10 -39.46 16.26 -13.88
C HIS A 10 -38.10 16.92 -13.81
N THR A 11 -37.66 17.28 -12.61
CA THR A 11 -36.24 17.39 -12.35
C THR A 11 -35.69 15.98 -12.30
N GLY A 12 -35.41 15.42 -13.46
CA GLY A 12 -34.59 14.26 -13.57
C GLY A 12 -33.22 14.61 -13.02
N SER A 13 -32.97 14.27 -11.76
CA SER A 13 -31.61 14.15 -11.24
C SER A 13 -30.97 12.97 -11.95
N GLY A 14 -30.60 13.17 -13.20
CA GLY A 14 -29.73 12.28 -13.91
C GLY A 14 -28.42 12.27 -13.11
N LEU A 15 -28.24 11.26 -12.30
CA LEU A 15 -26.92 10.86 -11.83
C LEU A 15 -26.09 10.63 -13.08
N HIS A 16 -25.47 11.69 -13.56
CA HIS A 16 -24.39 11.57 -14.51
C HIS A 16 -23.29 10.79 -13.80
N TYR A 17 -23.37 9.47 -13.90
CA TYR A 17 -22.26 8.60 -13.67
C TYR A 17 -21.20 8.99 -14.70
N ARG A 18 -20.39 10.01 -14.38
CA ARG A 18 -19.18 10.27 -15.12
C ARG A 18 -18.36 9.00 -15.01
N ARG A 19 -18.37 8.20 -16.04
CA ARG A 19 -17.35 7.16 -16.24
C ARG A 19 -16.04 7.91 -16.38
N TYR A 20 -15.39 8.17 -15.27
CA TYR A 20 -14.00 8.63 -15.33
C TYR A 20 -13.22 7.53 -16.04
N PRO A 21 -12.51 7.84 -17.14
CA PRO A 21 -11.62 6.85 -17.73
C PRO A 21 -10.68 6.37 -16.63
N PHE A 22 -10.36 5.09 -16.66
CA PHE A 22 -9.53 4.40 -15.66
C PHE A 22 -8.27 5.22 -15.28
N PHE A 23 -7.60 5.83 -16.25
CA PHE A 23 -6.43 6.68 -16.01
C PHE A 23 -6.74 7.98 -15.26
N ALA A 24 -7.92 8.56 -15.43
CA ALA A 24 -8.32 9.76 -14.68
C ALA A 24 -8.59 9.39 -13.21
N ALA A 25 -9.22 8.24 -12.93
CA ALA A 25 -9.42 7.73 -11.58
C ALA A 25 -8.07 7.45 -10.88
N LEU A 26 -7.10 6.89 -11.59
CA LEU A 26 -5.74 6.69 -11.08
C LEU A 26 -5.08 8.02 -10.72
N ARG A 27 -5.21 9.05 -11.56
CA ARG A 27 -4.63 10.38 -11.31
C ARG A 27 -5.24 11.07 -10.10
N GLU A 28 -6.56 11.02 -9.95
CA GLU A 28 -7.25 11.72 -8.87
C GLU A 28 -6.88 11.18 -7.49
N ARG A 29 -6.61 9.87 -7.41
CA ARG A 29 -6.30 9.22 -6.15
C ARG A 29 -4.82 9.27 -5.81
N ALA A 30 -3.96 9.24 -6.79
CA ALA A 30 -2.52 9.12 -6.60
C ALA A 30 -1.85 10.50 -6.53
N GLY A 31 -1.21 10.80 -5.39
CA GLY A 31 -0.28 11.91 -5.25
C GLY A 31 1.12 11.55 -5.77
N PRO A 32 2.08 12.48 -5.65
CA PRO A 32 3.44 12.30 -6.19
C PRO A 32 4.14 11.06 -5.65
N VAL A 33 4.09 10.80 -4.34
CA VAL A 33 4.76 9.64 -3.71
C VAL A 33 4.12 8.34 -4.17
N THR A 34 2.80 8.31 -4.24
CA THR A 34 2.06 7.16 -4.75
C THR A 34 2.50 6.81 -6.17
N TRP A 35 2.58 7.79 -7.06
CA TRP A 35 3.01 7.62 -8.45
C TRP A 35 4.48 7.20 -8.57
N VAL A 36 5.37 7.87 -7.84
CA VAL A 36 6.81 7.57 -7.89
C VAL A 36 7.07 6.12 -7.50
N MET A 37 6.43 5.63 -6.45
CA MET A 37 6.57 4.24 -6.03
C MET A 37 6.04 3.27 -7.08
N MET A 38 4.88 3.55 -7.67
CA MET A 38 4.30 2.70 -8.72
C MET A 38 5.22 2.62 -9.94
N ILE A 39 5.74 3.75 -10.38
CA ILE A 39 6.68 3.83 -11.50
C ILE A 39 7.98 3.08 -11.16
N ALA A 40 8.53 3.28 -9.99
CA ALA A 40 9.76 2.60 -9.56
C ALA A 40 9.59 1.08 -9.54
N CYS A 41 8.48 0.57 -9.01
CA CYS A 41 8.20 -0.87 -9.01
C CYS A 41 8.05 -1.43 -10.42
N VAL A 42 7.37 -0.71 -11.31
CA VAL A 42 7.22 -1.13 -12.72
C VAL A 42 8.56 -1.15 -13.45
N VAL A 43 9.37 -0.10 -13.27
CA VAL A 43 10.72 -0.03 -13.87
C VAL A 43 11.60 -1.18 -13.39
N VAL A 44 11.61 -1.46 -12.09
CA VAL A 44 12.39 -2.58 -11.53
C VAL A 44 11.85 -3.91 -12.04
N PHE A 45 10.53 -4.08 -12.15
CA PHE A 45 9.94 -5.31 -12.68
C PHE A 45 10.33 -5.55 -14.14
N ILE A 46 10.32 -4.51 -14.97
CA ILE A 46 10.80 -4.59 -16.36
C ILE A 46 12.29 -4.97 -16.41
N ALA A 47 13.11 -4.35 -15.55
CA ALA A 47 14.52 -4.70 -15.45
C ALA A 47 14.73 -6.16 -15.06
N MET A 48 13.91 -6.69 -14.16
CA MET A 48 13.95 -8.11 -13.77
C MET A 48 13.58 -9.04 -14.92
N GLN A 49 12.65 -8.65 -15.80
CA GLN A 49 12.32 -9.41 -16.99
C GLN A 49 13.44 -9.42 -18.03
N ILE A 50 14.14 -8.31 -18.19
CA ILE A 50 15.22 -8.15 -19.19
C ILE A 50 16.54 -8.76 -18.71
N LEU A 51 16.94 -8.45 -17.46
CA LEU A 51 18.24 -8.83 -16.90
C LEU A 51 18.19 -10.14 -16.11
N GLY A 52 17.01 -10.58 -15.72
CA GLY A 52 16.80 -11.70 -14.80
C GLY A 52 16.69 -11.27 -13.35
N ASP A 53 15.92 -12.04 -12.57
CA ASP A 53 15.65 -11.74 -11.17
C ASP A 53 16.93 -11.71 -10.33
N GLN A 54 17.82 -12.67 -10.56
CA GLN A 54 19.07 -12.80 -9.80
C GLN A 54 19.99 -11.60 -9.99
N GLU A 55 20.13 -11.09 -11.22
CA GLU A 55 20.98 -9.95 -11.52
C GLU A 55 20.47 -8.69 -10.79
N VAL A 56 19.15 -8.44 -10.80
CA VAL A 56 18.57 -7.30 -10.10
C VAL A 56 18.68 -7.48 -8.59
N MET A 57 18.48 -8.68 -8.07
CA MET A 57 18.67 -8.96 -6.63
C MET A 57 20.08 -8.69 -6.14
N LEU A 58 21.11 -8.94 -6.95
CA LEU A 58 22.48 -8.62 -6.58
C LEU A 58 22.69 -7.13 -6.24
N TRP A 59 21.88 -6.25 -6.84
CA TRP A 59 21.98 -4.80 -6.63
C TRP A 59 20.97 -4.25 -5.62
N LEU A 60 19.80 -4.85 -5.48
CA LEU A 60 18.69 -4.29 -4.74
C LEU A 60 18.29 -5.09 -3.50
N ALA A 61 18.72 -6.34 -3.35
CA ALA A 61 18.36 -7.16 -2.20
C ALA A 61 19.00 -6.65 -0.91
N TRP A 62 18.40 -7.02 0.20
CA TRP A 62 18.98 -6.81 1.53
C TRP A 62 20.43 -7.25 1.56
N PRO A 63 21.32 -6.58 2.31
CA PRO A 63 22.73 -6.98 2.36
C PRO A 63 22.89 -8.47 2.65
N PHE A 64 23.43 -9.20 1.70
CA PHE A 64 23.68 -10.65 1.80
C PHE A 64 25.12 -10.99 2.16
N ASP A 65 25.97 -9.98 2.29
CA ASP A 65 27.35 -10.07 2.70
C ASP A 65 27.67 -8.89 3.63
N PRO A 66 28.49 -9.09 4.70
CA PRO A 66 28.84 -7.99 5.61
C PRO A 66 29.51 -6.80 4.94
N THR A 67 30.17 -7.00 3.79
CA THR A 67 30.78 -5.91 3.02
C THR A 67 29.77 -4.94 2.40
N LEU A 68 28.51 -5.36 2.28
CA LEU A 68 27.42 -4.58 1.68
C LEU A 68 26.63 -3.75 2.71
N LYS A 69 26.95 -3.85 3.98
CA LYS A 69 26.17 -3.22 5.07
C LYS A 69 26.06 -1.70 4.97
N PHE A 70 26.97 -1.03 4.27
CA PHE A 70 26.93 0.42 4.07
C PHE A 70 26.28 0.82 2.75
N GLU A 71 25.83 -0.11 1.94
CA GLU A 71 24.99 0.14 0.78
C GLU A 71 23.54 0.32 1.26
N PHE A 72 23.25 1.52 1.80
CA PHE A 72 22.04 1.79 2.57
C PHE A 72 20.73 1.66 1.77
N TRP A 73 20.76 1.83 0.45
CA TRP A 73 19.58 1.63 -0.38
C TRP A 73 19.01 0.22 -0.24
N ARG A 74 19.84 -0.79 0.00
CA ARG A 74 19.45 -2.19 0.09
C ARG A 74 18.42 -2.48 1.19
N TYR A 75 18.44 -1.68 2.26
CA TYR A 75 17.48 -1.82 3.36
C TYR A 75 16.06 -1.41 2.97
N PHE A 76 15.89 -0.77 1.80
CA PHE A 76 14.61 -0.26 1.30
C PHE A 76 14.28 -0.81 -0.08
N THR A 77 15.24 -0.96 -0.97
CA THR A 77 15.02 -1.30 -2.38
C THR A 77 14.49 -2.72 -2.61
N HIS A 78 14.63 -3.61 -1.62
CA HIS A 78 13.97 -4.92 -1.67
C HIS A 78 12.46 -4.81 -1.90
N ALA A 79 11.84 -3.74 -1.39
CA ALA A 79 10.40 -3.48 -1.56
C ALA A 79 9.99 -3.19 -3.01
N LEU A 80 10.94 -2.86 -3.88
CA LEU A 80 10.67 -2.57 -5.30
C LEU A 80 10.64 -3.81 -6.19
N MET A 81 11.18 -4.94 -5.72
CA MET A 81 11.27 -6.16 -6.51
C MET A 81 10.00 -7.01 -6.40
N HIS A 82 9.53 -7.53 -7.53
CA HIS A 82 8.39 -8.43 -7.59
C HIS A 82 8.70 -9.60 -8.53
N PHE A 83 8.28 -10.80 -8.16
CA PHE A 83 8.71 -12.04 -8.81
C PHE A 83 7.63 -12.65 -9.72
N SER A 84 6.45 -12.05 -9.77
CA SER A 84 5.39 -12.44 -10.70
C SER A 84 4.50 -11.25 -11.05
N LEU A 85 3.78 -11.35 -12.17
CA LEU A 85 2.83 -10.34 -12.60
C LEU A 85 1.71 -10.14 -11.57
N MET A 86 1.18 -11.23 -11.00
CA MET A 86 0.15 -11.17 -9.96
C MET A 86 0.67 -10.47 -8.70
N HIS A 87 1.90 -10.76 -8.30
CA HIS A 87 2.55 -10.15 -7.15
C HIS A 87 2.61 -8.62 -7.28
N ILE A 88 3.12 -8.11 -8.41
CA ILE A 88 3.21 -6.66 -8.62
C ILE A 88 1.83 -6.01 -8.79
N LEU A 89 0.91 -6.61 -9.53
CA LEU A 89 -0.42 -6.04 -9.76
C LEU A 89 -1.19 -5.86 -8.46
N PHE A 90 -1.26 -6.90 -7.61
CA PHE A 90 -1.98 -6.81 -6.34
C PHE A 90 -1.32 -5.86 -5.35
N ASN A 91 0.01 -5.87 -5.26
CA ASN A 91 0.72 -4.93 -4.40
C ASN A 91 0.52 -3.48 -4.84
N LEU A 92 0.60 -3.19 -6.13
CA LEU A 92 0.39 -1.84 -6.64
C LEU A 92 -1.07 -1.40 -6.53
N LEU A 93 -2.03 -2.31 -6.66
CA LEU A 93 -3.44 -2.00 -6.44
C LEU A 93 -3.70 -1.57 -4.99
N TRP A 94 -3.22 -2.33 -4.00
CA TRP A 94 -3.30 -1.97 -2.60
C TRP A 94 -2.53 -0.69 -2.27
N TRP A 95 -1.34 -0.56 -2.80
CA TRP A 95 -0.53 0.65 -2.62
C TRP A 95 -1.24 1.90 -3.14
N TRP A 96 -1.74 1.84 -4.36
CA TRP A 96 -2.50 2.93 -4.96
C TRP A 96 -3.71 3.31 -4.13
N TYR A 97 -4.48 2.32 -3.71
CA TYR A 97 -5.71 2.55 -2.96
C TYR A 97 -5.43 3.10 -1.56
N LEU A 98 -4.60 2.44 -0.78
CA LEU A 98 -4.30 2.81 0.62
C LEU A 98 -3.27 3.93 0.70
N GLY A 99 -2.19 3.83 -0.04
CA GLY A 99 -1.13 4.85 -0.09
C GLY A 99 -1.66 6.16 -0.66
N GLY A 100 -2.46 6.11 -1.70
CA GLY A 100 -3.13 7.28 -2.27
C GLY A 100 -4.04 7.97 -1.27
N ALA A 101 -4.81 7.21 -0.48
CA ALA A 101 -5.66 7.76 0.57
C ALA A 101 -4.83 8.45 1.66
N VAL A 102 -3.76 7.83 2.12
CA VAL A 102 -2.87 8.42 3.13
C VAL A 102 -2.23 9.69 2.61
N GLU A 103 -1.69 9.67 1.40
CA GLU A 103 -1.03 10.85 0.81
C GLU A 103 -2.01 12.01 0.64
N LYS A 104 -3.22 11.73 0.14
CA LYS A 104 -4.24 12.75 -0.10
C LYS A 104 -4.76 13.38 1.20
N ARG A 105 -4.95 12.59 2.26
CA ARG A 105 -5.55 13.04 3.51
C ARG A 105 -4.55 13.49 4.56
N LEU A 106 -3.38 12.86 4.62
CA LEU A 106 -2.37 13.09 5.66
C LEU A 106 -1.08 13.68 5.12
N GLY A 107 -0.93 13.77 3.79
CA GLY A 107 0.22 14.36 3.13
C GLY A 107 1.27 13.35 2.70
N SER A 108 2.12 13.79 1.77
CA SER A 108 3.20 12.98 1.20
C SER A 108 4.24 12.56 2.25
N GLY A 109 4.53 13.44 3.20
CA GLY A 109 5.48 13.16 4.28
C GLY A 109 5.06 11.98 5.14
N LYS A 110 3.76 11.86 5.48
CA LYS A 110 3.25 10.72 6.24
C LYS A 110 3.41 9.42 5.46
N LEU A 111 3.09 9.42 4.18
CA LEU A 111 3.25 8.23 3.35
C LEU A 111 4.73 7.82 3.23
N ILE A 112 5.64 8.77 3.05
CA ILE A 112 7.08 8.49 3.02
C ILE A 112 7.53 7.83 4.32
N VAL A 113 7.15 8.38 5.47
CA VAL A 113 7.56 7.85 6.77
C VAL A 113 7.03 6.43 7.00
N ILE A 114 5.75 6.18 6.72
CA ILE A 114 5.19 4.83 6.81
C ILE A 114 5.95 3.87 5.90
N THR A 115 6.20 4.28 4.66
CA THR A 115 6.89 3.45 3.68
C THR A 115 8.31 3.10 4.13
N LEU A 116 9.10 4.07 4.56
CA LEU A 116 10.48 3.84 4.97
C LEU A 116 10.56 2.97 6.22
N ILE A 117 9.78 3.27 7.25
CA ILE A 117 9.80 2.50 8.50
C ILE A 117 9.33 1.06 8.26
N SER A 118 8.24 0.89 7.54
CA SER A 118 7.70 -0.45 7.28
C SER A 118 8.60 -1.28 6.37
N ALA A 119 9.21 -0.68 5.34
CA ALA A 119 10.17 -1.37 4.48
C ALA A 119 11.40 -1.83 5.27
N LEU A 120 11.96 -0.95 6.10
CA LEU A 120 13.13 -1.26 6.91
C LEU A 120 12.82 -2.38 7.92
N LEU A 121 11.78 -2.24 8.72
CA LEU A 121 11.46 -3.19 9.80
C LEU A 121 10.93 -4.52 9.27
N SER A 122 10.08 -4.50 8.24
CA SER A 122 9.60 -5.73 7.61
C SER A 122 10.74 -6.50 6.94
N GLY A 123 11.65 -5.80 6.28
CA GLY A 123 12.85 -6.39 5.69
C GLY A 123 13.78 -6.99 6.74
N TYR A 124 13.99 -6.28 7.84
CA TYR A 124 14.80 -6.77 8.95
C TYR A 124 14.25 -8.09 9.53
N VAL A 125 12.97 -8.14 9.79
CA VAL A 125 12.32 -9.36 10.32
C VAL A 125 12.41 -10.49 9.29
N GLN A 126 12.11 -10.21 8.03
CA GLN A 126 12.15 -11.24 6.98
C GLN A 126 13.54 -11.85 6.82
N GLN A 127 14.59 -11.04 6.82
CA GLN A 127 15.95 -11.55 6.67
C GLN A 127 16.39 -12.41 7.87
N LYS A 128 15.87 -12.11 9.07
CA LYS A 128 16.14 -12.95 10.26
C LYS A 128 15.54 -14.34 10.14
N PHE A 129 14.35 -14.47 9.53
CA PHE A 129 13.66 -15.76 9.40
C PHE A 129 14.05 -16.56 8.17
N SER A 130 14.33 -15.90 7.04
CA SER A 130 14.47 -16.55 5.73
C SER A 130 15.68 -16.10 4.93
N GLY A 131 16.55 -15.27 5.51
CA GLY A 131 17.71 -14.74 4.81
C GLY A 131 17.39 -13.54 3.91
N PRO A 132 18.39 -13.04 3.17
CA PRO A 132 18.31 -11.76 2.47
C PRO A 132 17.58 -11.80 1.12
N TRP A 133 17.29 -12.99 0.59
CA TRP A 133 16.75 -13.17 -0.76
C TRP A 133 15.22 -13.12 -0.76
N PHE A 134 14.69 -11.93 -0.59
CA PHE A 134 13.26 -11.64 -0.63
C PHE A 134 13.01 -10.30 -1.30
N GLY A 135 11.77 -10.03 -1.65
CA GLY A 135 11.37 -8.75 -2.23
C GLY A 135 9.87 -8.59 -2.29
N GLY A 136 9.45 -7.38 -2.55
CA GLY A 136 8.07 -6.99 -2.74
C GLY A 136 7.60 -5.89 -1.81
N LEU A 137 6.58 -5.17 -2.28
CA LEU A 137 5.97 -4.06 -1.54
C LEU A 137 4.99 -4.53 -0.46
N SER A 138 4.78 -5.83 -0.32
CA SER A 138 3.73 -6.39 0.54
C SER A 138 3.91 -6.04 2.02
N GLY A 139 5.12 -5.97 2.55
CA GLY A 139 5.36 -5.53 3.92
C GLY A 139 4.86 -4.11 4.17
N VAL A 140 5.08 -3.21 3.22
CA VAL A 140 4.56 -1.83 3.24
C VAL A 140 3.03 -1.83 3.08
N VAL A 141 2.49 -2.66 2.20
CA VAL A 141 1.03 -2.79 2.00
C VAL A 141 0.34 -3.25 3.27
N TYR A 142 0.88 -4.25 3.96
CA TYR A 142 0.33 -4.69 5.25
C TYR A 142 0.39 -3.59 6.33
N ALA A 143 1.46 -2.80 6.33
CA ALA A 143 1.55 -1.63 7.21
C ALA A 143 0.46 -0.60 6.88
N LEU A 144 0.20 -0.34 5.61
CA LEU A 144 -0.88 0.55 5.19
C LEU A 144 -2.26 0.01 5.54
N MET A 145 -2.50 -1.29 5.40
CA MET A 145 -3.75 -1.91 5.84
C MET A 145 -3.98 -1.68 7.33
N GLY A 146 -3.00 -1.97 8.16
CA GLY A 146 -3.08 -1.76 9.59
C GLY A 146 -3.22 -0.29 9.98
N TYR A 147 -2.46 0.57 9.33
CA TYR A 147 -2.49 2.01 9.60
C TYR A 147 -3.84 2.63 9.25
N VAL A 148 -4.34 2.40 8.04
CA VAL A 148 -5.61 2.98 7.58
C VAL A 148 -6.77 2.46 8.41
N TRP A 149 -6.79 1.17 8.71
CA TRP A 149 -7.83 0.60 9.56
C TRP A 149 -7.84 1.20 10.96
N LEU A 150 -6.74 1.12 11.69
CA LEU A 150 -6.71 1.57 13.09
C LEU A 150 -6.81 3.09 13.21
N ARG A 151 -6.18 3.84 12.31
CA ARG A 151 -6.32 5.29 12.28
C ARG A 151 -7.76 5.72 12.07
N GLY A 152 -8.49 5.06 11.16
CA GLY A 152 -9.90 5.31 10.91
C GLY A 152 -10.78 5.00 12.12
N GLU A 153 -10.52 3.90 12.82
CA GLU A 153 -11.27 3.50 14.01
C GLU A 153 -11.03 4.43 15.20
N ARG A 154 -9.78 4.84 15.41
CA ARG A 154 -9.39 5.64 16.58
C ARG A 154 -9.48 7.15 16.36
N ASP A 155 -9.36 7.60 15.14
CA ASP A 155 -9.38 9.02 14.75
C ASP A 155 -10.18 9.21 13.46
N PRO A 156 -11.53 9.10 13.54
CA PRO A 156 -12.39 9.25 12.35
C PRO A 156 -12.24 10.60 11.65
N GLN A 157 -11.82 11.63 12.38
CA GLN A 157 -11.64 12.98 11.81
C GLN A 157 -10.42 13.08 10.90
N SER A 158 -9.52 12.10 10.92
CA SER A 158 -8.40 12.02 9.98
C SER A 158 -8.86 11.95 8.52
N GLY A 159 -10.07 11.50 8.30
CA GLY A 159 -10.66 11.35 6.96
C GLY A 159 -10.23 10.09 6.23
N ILE A 160 -9.39 9.26 6.85
CA ILE A 160 -9.05 7.93 6.32
C ILE A 160 -9.79 6.85 7.09
N TYR A 161 -10.20 5.83 6.38
CA TYR A 161 -10.83 4.63 6.97
C TYR A 161 -10.77 3.48 5.97
N LEU A 162 -10.87 2.28 6.48
CA LEU A 162 -11.00 1.09 5.64
C LEU A 162 -12.48 0.66 5.62
N GLN A 163 -13.07 0.65 4.43
CA GLN A 163 -14.47 0.24 4.26
C GLN A 163 -14.66 -1.21 4.73
N ARG A 164 -15.83 -1.50 5.30
CA ARG A 164 -16.12 -2.80 5.90
C ARG A 164 -15.88 -3.98 4.94
N GLY A 165 -16.29 -3.87 3.69
CA GLY A 165 -16.00 -4.89 2.68
C GLY A 165 -14.52 -5.09 2.41
N LEU A 166 -13.74 -4.02 2.45
CA LEU A 166 -12.28 -4.09 2.29
C LEU A 166 -11.58 -4.64 3.53
N ILE A 167 -12.12 -4.43 4.73
CA ILE A 167 -11.61 -5.08 5.95
C ILE A 167 -11.71 -6.60 5.81
N ILE A 168 -12.87 -7.10 5.40
CA ILE A 168 -13.10 -8.52 5.18
C ILE A 168 -12.14 -9.06 4.11
N PHE A 169 -12.01 -8.35 2.98
CA PHE A 169 -11.10 -8.73 1.91
C PHE A 169 -9.64 -8.73 2.37
N ALA A 170 -9.22 -7.72 3.15
CA ALA A 170 -7.87 -7.66 3.71
C ALA A 170 -7.60 -8.81 4.67
N LEU A 171 -8.56 -9.19 5.52
CA LEU A 171 -8.43 -10.34 6.42
C LEU A 171 -8.29 -11.65 5.63
N ILE A 172 -9.09 -11.84 4.60
CA ILE A 172 -8.98 -13.01 3.71
C ILE A 172 -7.60 -13.02 3.04
N TRP A 173 -7.14 -11.88 2.57
CA TRP A 173 -5.82 -11.74 1.95
C TRP A 173 -4.67 -12.10 2.90
N ILE A 174 -4.72 -11.63 4.14
CA ILE A 174 -3.74 -11.92 5.18
C ILE A 174 -3.70 -13.43 5.47
N VAL A 175 -4.85 -14.06 5.67
CA VAL A 175 -4.96 -15.49 5.94
C VAL A 175 -4.47 -16.31 4.75
N ALA A 176 -4.89 -15.96 3.53
CA ALA A 176 -4.48 -16.65 2.32
C ALA A 176 -2.97 -16.51 2.07
N GLY A 177 -2.39 -15.35 2.36
CA GLY A 177 -0.95 -15.13 2.30
C GLY A 177 -0.18 -15.97 3.31
N TRP A 178 -0.69 -16.10 4.52
CA TRP A 178 -0.07 -16.92 5.57
C TRP A 178 0.05 -18.39 5.16
N PHE A 179 -0.99 -18.94 4.55
CA PHE A 179 -1.03 -20.34 4.12
C PHE A 179 -0.54 -20.54 2.68
N ASP A 180 -0.03 -19.50 2.03
CA ASP A 180 0.44 -19.52 0.63
C ASP A 180 -0.61 -20.09 -0.35
N LEU A 181 -1.88 -19.75 -0.15
CA LEU A 181 -3.00 -20.26 -0.95
C LEU A 181 -3.00 -19.75 -2.38
N PHE A 182 -2.25 -18.68 -2.67
CA PHE A 182 -2.12 -18.12 -4.01
C PHE A 182 -0.91 -18.65 -4.79
N GLY A 183 -0.15 -19.60 -4.22
CA GLY A 183 1.06 -20.12 -4.85
C GLY A 183 2.18 -19.10 -5.02
N MET A 184 2.07 -17.97 -4.36
CA MET A 184 3.11 -16.95 -4.30
C MET A 184 3.85 -17.13 -2.99
N SER A 185 5.13 -17.52 -3.07
CA SER A 185 5.98 -17.62 -1.88
C SER A 185 5.97 -16.28 -1.13
N MET A 186 5.13 -16.20 -0.12
CA MET A 186 4.91 -14.96 0.61
C MET A 186 5.83 -14.88 1.83
N ALA A 187 6.43 -13.70 2.01
CA ALA A 187 7.32 -13.39 3.11
C ALA A 187 6.53 -13.14 4.40
N ASN A 188 6.11 -14.21 5.09
CA ASN A 188 5.23 -14.13 6.27
C ASN A 188 5.82 -13.27 7.39
N GLY A 189 7.12 -13.31 7.62
CA GLY A 189 7.79 -12.45 8.59
C GLY A 189 7.64 -10.97 8.27
N ALA A 190 7.82 -10.60 7.01
CA ALA A 190 7.62 -9.23 6.55
C ALA A 190 6.17 -8.77 6.69
N HIS A 191 5.21 -9.66 6.44
CA HIS A 191 3.79 -9.34 6.55
C HIS A 191 3.38 -9.03 7.99
N ILE A 192 3.76 -9.88 8.94
CA ILE A 192 3.48 -9.66 10.37
C ILE A 192 4.15 -8.38 10.84
N ALA A 193 5.42 -8.19 10.52
CA ALA A 193 6.17 -7.01 10.93
C ALA A 193 5.58 -5.74 10.33
N GLY A 194 5.24 -5.76 9.05
CA GLY A 194 4.58 -4.65 8.38
C GLY A 194 3.26 -4.27 9.03
N LEU A 195 2.40 -5.24 9.28
CA LEU A 195 1.11 -5.03 9.94
C LEU A 195 1.30 -4.41 11.34
N ALA A 196 2.22 -4.96 12.14
CA ALA A 196 2.53 -4.45 13.48
C ALA A 196 3.03 -3.00 13.45
N VAL A 197 3.90 -2.67 12.51
CA VAL A 197 4.40 -1.30 12.32
C VAL A 197 3.25 -0.34 11.97
N GLY A 198 2.40 -0.69 11.04
CA GLY A 198 1.26 0.13 10.65
C GLY A 198 0.29 0.38 11.81
N LEU A 199 -0.02 -0.66 12.57
CA LEU A 199 -0.87 -0.55 13.77
C LEU A 199 -0.24 0.34 14.83
N ALA A 200 1.06 0.17 15.12
CA ALA A 200 1.77 0.97 16.11
C ALA A 200 1.82 2.46 15.72
N MET A 201 2.12 2.75 14.47
CA MET A 201 2.16 4.13 13.96
C MET A 201 0.78 4.79 14.02
N ALA A 202 -0.27 4.08 13.64
CA ALA A 202 -1.65 4.58 13.71
C ALA A 202 -2.06 4.85 15.16
N PHE A 203 -1.69 3.98 16.08
CA PHE A 203 -1.96 4.17 17.52
C PHE A 203 -1.29 5.45 18.03
N VAL A 204 0.00 5.62 17.78
CA VAL A 204 0.75 6.81 18.19
C VAL A 204 0.16 8.09 17.59
N ASP A 205 -0.13 8.08 16.29
CA ASP A 205 -0.70 9.23 15.60
C ASP A 205 -2.09 9.57 16.13
N SER A 206 -2.90 8.58 16.49
CA SER A 206 -4.22 8.81 17.08
C SER A 206 -4.14 9.42 18.49
N LEU A 207 -3.14 9.05 19.29
CA LEU A 207 -2.89 9.67 20.58
C LEU A 207 -2.48 11.14 20.44
N ASN A 208 -1.60 11.43 19.49
CA ASN A 208 -1.15 12.79 19.22
C ASN A 208 -2.29 13.68 18.72
N ALA A 209 -3.20 13.15 17.91
CA ALA A 209 -4.39 13.86 17.46
C ALA A 209 -5.33 14.21 18.62
N ARG A 210 -5.48 13.32 19.61
CA ARG A 210 -6.32 13.57 20.81
C ARG A 210 -5.74 14.65 21.70
N LYS A 211 -4.42 14.77 21.78
CA LYS A 211 -3.75 15.81 22.59
C LYS A 211 -3.89 17.21 22.01
N ARG A 212 -4.21 17.34 20.73
CA ARG A 212 -4.37 18.62 20.04
C ARG A 212 -5.80 19.18 20.10
N LYS A 213 -6.74 18.44 20.68
CA LYS A 213 -8.13 18.83 20.94
C LYS A 213 -8.29 19.29 22.38
#